data_fa3ff6b872ada3ed6f51d3e52a9280a0
#
_entry.id   fa3ff6b872ada3ed6f51d3e52a9280a0
#
_cell.length_a   1.000
_cell.length_b   1.000
_cell.length_c   1.000
_cell.angle_alpha   90.00
_cell.angle_beta   90.00
_cell.angle_gamma   90.00
#
_symmetry.space_group_name_H-M   'P 1'
#
loop_
_entity.id
_entity.type
_entity.pdbx_description
1 polymer ?
#
loop_
_entity_poly.entity_id
_entity_poly.type
_entity_poly.pdbx_seq_one_letter_code
_entity_poly.pdbx_strand_id
1 'polypeptide(L)'
;MNKRLENKNIVVTAAGQGIGRATAIAFYNEGANVIATDINEKTLENFNKEYPNIKVKKLDSTNRKAIEEFSVPLDKVEVLFNAVGFVHHGTILDCDEKDWDFSFNVNIKSMYLMTKSIIPKMIKQNKGSIINISSIASSLRGLPNRFVYGTTKAAIIGFTKSIASDFIKNNIRCNAIAPGTVHTPSWEGRVQSAKDPVQAKKDFIARQPMGRLGTPEEIASLAIYLASDESEFVTGITHAIDGGMSI
;
A
#
# COMPACT_ATOMS: atom_id res chain seq x y z
N MET A 1 -13.16 21.68 -12.79
CA MET A 1 -12.80 20.32 -13.26
C MET A 1 -13.52 19.31 -12.40
N ASN A 2 -14.13 18.29 -12.99
CA ASN A 2 -14.76 17.21 -12.22
C ASN A 2 -13.64 16.47 -11.44
N LYS A 3 -13.90 16.17 -10.17
CA LYS A 3 -12.98 15.40 -9.34
C LYS A 3 -12.96 13.94 -9.78
N ARG A 4 -11.76 13.36 -9.92
CA ARG A 4 -11.57 12.02 -10.52
C ARG A 4 -12.14 10.87 -9.68
N LEU A 5 -12.35 11.08 -8.38
CA LEU A 5 -12.84 10.07 -7.42
C LEU A 5 -14.13 10.52 -6.73
N GLU A 6 -14.88 11.42 -7.36
CA GLU A 6 -16.08 12.01 -6.75
C GLU A 6 -17.07 10.94 -6.27
N ASN A 7 -17.45 11.01 -5.01
CA ASN A 7 -18.40 10.12 -4.31
C ASN A 7 -17.96 8.65 -4.20
N LYS A 8 -16.72 8.26 -4.58
CA LYS A 8 -16.24 6.89 -4.35
C LYS A 8 -15.95 6.67 -2.86
N ASN A 9 -16.41 5.56 -2.32
CA ASN A 9 -16.09 5.11 -0.95
C ASN A 9 -14.80 4.31 -0.97
N ILE A 10 -13.79 4.80 -0.29
CA ILE A 10 -12.42 4.28 -0.36
C ILE A 10 -11.92 3.91 1.04
N VAL A 11 -11.37 2.71 1.16
CA VAL A 11 -10.65 2.28 2.37
C VAL A 11 -9.14 2.32 2.09
N VAL A 12 -8.40 3.00 2.96
CA VAL A 12 -6.94 3.10 2.91
C VAL A 12 -6.35 2.50 4.19
N THR A 13 -5.49 1.49 4.07
CA THR A 13 -4.81 0.88 5.22
C THR A 13 -3.43 1.52 5.43
N ALA A 14 -2.90 1.45 6.66
CA ALA A 14 -1.65 2.09 7.08
C ALA A 14 -1.61 3.59 6.70
N ALA A 15 -2.72 4.29 6.93
CA ALA A 15 -2.92 5.67 6.54
C ALA A 15 -2.44 6.71 7.56
N GLY A 16 -1.86 6.29 8.69
CA GLY A 16 -1.37 7.20 9.72
C GLY A 16 -0.13 7.99 9.29
N GLN A 17 0.65 7.48 8.32
CA GLN A 17 1.88 8.11 7.85
C GLN A 17 2.27 7.67 6.43
N GLY A 18 3.29 8.32 5.86
CA GLY A 18 3.96 7.93 4.61
C GLY A 18 3.00 7.80 3.42
N ILE A 19 3.19 6.75 2.61
CA ILE A 19 2.43 6.52 1.37
C ILE A 19 0.91 6.43 1.64
N GLY A 20 0.50 5.68 2.66
CA GLY A 20 -0.93 5.53 2.98
C GLY A 20 -1.58 6.86 3.33
N ARG A 21 -0.89 7.70 4.15
CA ARG A 21 -1.40 9.03 4.51
C ARG A 21 -1.52 9.96 3.31
N ALA A 22 -0.47 10.06 2.51
CA ALA A 22 -0.49 10.91 1.31
C ALA A 22 -1.58 10.46 0.33
N THR A 23 -1.75 9.14 0.14
CA THR A 23 -2.79 8.59 -0.72
C THR A 23 -4.20 8.88 -0.19
N ALA A 24 -4.43 8.76 1.12
CA ALA A 24 -5.72 9.09 1.72
C ALA A 24 -6.09 10.57 1.52
N ILE A 25 -5.13 11.49 1.68
CA ILE A 25 -5.29 12.92 1.43
C ILE A 25 -5.58 13.18 -0.06
N ALA A 26 -4.80 12.57 -0.94
CA ALA A 26 -4.95 12.74 -2.37
C ALA A 26 -6.32 12.24 -2.87
N PHE A 27 -6.79 11.10 -2.38
CA PHE A 27 -8.12 10.58 -2.68
C PHE A 27 -9.24 11.51 -2.18
N TYR A 28 -9.11 12.03 -0.96
CA TYR A 28 -10.05 13.00 -0.42
C TYR A 28 -10.11 14.29 -1.26
N ASN A 29 -8.96 14.81 -1.67
CA ASN A 29 -8.88 16.00 -2.52
C ASN A 29 -9.53 15.78 -3.89
N GLU A 30 -9.53 14.54 -4.39
CA GLU A 30 -10.22 14.12 -5.61
C GLU A 30 -11.71 13.77 -5.39
N GLY A 31 -12.28 14.12 -4.24
CA GLY A 31 -13.71 14.03 -3.94
C GLY A 31 -14.19 12.68 -3.40
N ALA A 32 -13.28 11.80 -2.98
CA ALA A 32 -13.66 10.53 -2.39
C ALA A 32 -14.13 10.65 -0.94
N ASN A 33 -15.00 9.74 -0.53
CA ASN A 33 -15.33 9.46 0.86
C ASN A 33 -14.30 8.48 1.43
N VAL A 34 -13.28 8.98 2.12
CA VAL A 34 -12.15 8.16 2.57
C VAL A 34 -12.34 7.70 4.01
N ILE A 35 -12.09 6.40 4.24
CA ILE A 35 -11.87 5.82 5.57
C ILE A 35 -10.40 5.43 5.66
N ALA A 36 -9.65 6.17 6.47
CA ALA A 36 -8.23 5.97 6.73
C ALA A 36 -8.05 5.07 7.96
N THR A 37 -7.35 3.94 7.81
CA THR A 37 -7.13 3.01 8.92
C THR A 37 -5.65 2.86 9.23
N ASP A 38 -5.31 2.71 10.50
CA ASP A 38 -3.95 2.42 10.98
C ASP A 38 -4.01 1.70 12.33
N ILE A 39 -2.97 0.97 12.69
CA ILE A 39 -2.84 0.37 14.02
C ILE A 39 -2.46 1.43 15.08
N ASN A 40 -1.76 2.50 14.66
CA ASN A 40 -1.29 3.57 15.52
C ASN A 40 -2.34 4.67 15.68
N GLU A 41 -3.03 4.65 16.81
CA GLU A 41 -4.09 5.58 17.14
C GLU A 41 -3.60 7.04 17.20
N LYS A 42 -2.41 7.28 17.75
CA LYS A 42 -1.84 8.63 17.86
C LYS A 42 -1.58 9.28 16.50
N THR A 43 -1.12 8.52 15.51
CA THR A 43 -0.93 9.04 14.15
C THR A 43 -2.26 9.34 13.48
N LEU A 44 -3.30 8.52 13.74
CA LEU A 44 -4.66 8.77 13.24
C LEU A 44 -5.30 10.01 13.88
N GLU A 45 -5.13 10.21 15.20
CA GLU A 45 -5.61 11.42 15.87
C GLU A 45 -4.99 12.68 15.28
N ASN A 46 -3.67 12.67 15.05
CA ASN A 46 -3.00 13.79 14.41
C ASN A 46 -3.49 14.00 12.97
N PHE A 47 -3.70 12.92 12.23
CA PHE A 47 -4.26 12.99 10.89
C PHE A 47 -5.68 13.60 10.90
N ASN A 48 -6.54 13.16 11.81
CA ASN A 48 -7.90 13.66 11.93
C ASN A 48 -7.97 15.14 12.34
N LYS A 49 -7.02 15.64 13.14
CA LYS A 49 -6.92 17.07 13.48
C LYS A 49 -6.62 17.93 12.25
N GLU A 50 -5.77 17.45 11.34
CA GLU A 50 -5.41 18.17 10.12
C GLU A 50 -6.49 18.02 9.02
N TYR A 51 -7.15 16.87 8.96
CA TYR A 51 -8.16 16.53 7.96
C TYR A 51 -9.43 15.98 8.61
N PRO A 52 -10.23 16.82 9.29
CA PRO A 52 -11.38 16.39 10.10
C PRO A 52 -12.51 15.73 9.28
N ASN A 53 -12.54 15.96 7.98
CA ASN A 53 -13.52 15.36 7.07
C ASN A 53 -13.11 13.95 6.56
N ILE A 54 -11.87 13.51 6.79
CA ILE A 54 -11.46 12.14 6.51
C ILE A 54 -11.81 11.28 7.72
N LYS A 55 -12.63 10.26 7.53
CA LYS A 55 -12.96 9.31 8.60
C LYS A 55 -11.72 8.50 8.96
N VAL A 56 -11.39 8.45 10.26
CA VAL A 56 -10.27 7.62 10.75
C VAL A 56 -10.77 6.47 11.61
N LYS A 57 -10.12 5.31 11.53
CA LYS A 57 -10.46 4.15 12.34
C LYS A 57 -9.20 3.37 12.71
N LYS A 58 -8.97 3.18 14.01
CA LYS A 58 -7.92 2.26 14.48
C LYS A 58 -8.25 0.85 14.02
N LEU A 59 -7.31 0.21 13.34
CA LEU A 59 -7.48 -1.14 12.81
C LEU A 59 -6.12 -1.86 12.71
N ASP A 60 -6.01 -2.99 13.39
CA ASP A 60 -4.95 -3.95 13.14
C ASP A 60 -5.37 -4.84 11.95
N SER A 61 -4.76 -4.60 10.80
CA SER A 61 -5.03 -5.36 9.58
C SER A 61 -4.52 -6.82 9.62
N THR A 62 -3.85 -7.25 10.67
CA THR A 62 -3.48 -8.65 10.90
C THR A 62 -4.53 -9.40 11.75
N ASN A 63 -5.46 -8.67 12.38
CA ASN A 63 -6.50 -9.22 13.23
C ASN A 63 -7.81 -9.44 12.44
N ARG A 64 -8.11 -10.71 12.15
CA ARG A 64 -9.31 -11.11 11.41
C ARG A 64 -10.60 -10.56 12.02
N LYS A 65 -10.78 -10.73 13.35
CA LYS A 65 -12.00 -10.31 14.04
C LYS A 65 -12.21 -8.79 13.93
N ALA A 66 -11.15 -8.00 14.15
CA ALA A 66 -11.21 -6.56 14.01
C ALA A 66 -11.57 -6.11 12.58
N ILE A 67 -11.06 -6.81 11.57
CA ILE A 67 -11.39 -6.54 10.15
C ILE A 67 -12.86 -6.88 9.86
N GLU A 68 -13.37 -8.00 10.36
CA GLU A 68 -14.77 -8.39 10.20
C GLU A 68 -15.70 -7.35 10.84
N GLU A 69 -15.43 -6.95 12.10
CA GLU A 69 -16.17 -5.90 12.80
C GLU A 69 -16.10 -4.54 12.09
N PHE A 70 -14.94 -4.20 11.51
CA PHE A 70 -14.75 -2.99 10.72
C PHE A 70 -15.56 -3.02 9.42
N SER A 71 -15.56 -4.14 8.72
CA SER A 71 -16.12 -4.23 7.37
C SER A 71 -17.63 -4.44 7.36
N VAL A 72 -18.22 -5.10 8.37
CA VAL A 72 -19.66 -5.40 8.42
C VAL A 72 -20.54 -4.16 8.18
N PRO A 73 -20.32 -3.00 8.83
CA PRO A 73 -21.16 -1.81 8.66
C PRO A 73 -20.94 -1.07 7.33
N LEU A 74 -19.94 -1.46 6.53
CA LEU A 74 -19.69 -0.81 5.24
C LEU A 74 -20.65 -1.36 4.19
N ASP A 75 -21.51 -0.54 3.61
CA ASP A 75 -22.42 -0.95 2.54
C ASP A 75 -21.69 -1.06 1.20
N LYS A 76 -20.94 -0.02 0.82
CA LYS A 76 -20.21 0.06 -0.44
C LYS A 76 -18.75 0.40 -0.22
N VAL A 77 -17.87 -0.21 -0.99
CA VAL A 77 -16.44 0.15 -1.09
C VAL A 77 -16.02 0.02 -2.56
N GLU A 78 -15.77 1.14 -3.22
CA GLU A 78 -15.33 1.17 -4.61
C GLU A 78 -13.83 0.96 -4.75
N VAL A 79 -13.04 1.38 -3.75
CA VAL A 79 -11.58 1.23 -3.79
C VAL A 79 -11.04 0.73 -2.46
N LEU A 80 -10.15 -0.27 -2.53
CA LEU A 80 -9.32 -0.71 -1.42
C LEU A 80 -7.85 -0.44 -1.73
N PHE A 81 -7.20 0.40 -0.91
CA PHE A 81 -5.77 0.66 -0.99
C PHE A 81 -5.04 -0.03 0.16
N ASN A 82 -4.29 -1.08 -0.16
CA ASN A 82 -3.53 -1.90 0.77
C ASN A 82 -2.09 -1.39 0.87
N ALA A 83 -1.76 -0.66 1.93
CA ALA A 83 -0.43 -0.07 2.16
C ALA A 83 0.27 -0.61 3.41
N VAL A 84 -0.32 -1.56 4.14
CA VAL A 84 0.35 -2.18 5.30
C VAL A 84 1.63 -2.87 4.85
N GLY A 85 2.72 -2.64 5.58
CA GLY A 85 3.98 -3.29 5.27
C GLY A 85 5.08 -3.01 6.29
N PHE A 86 5.99 -3.96 6.40
CA PHE A 86 7.17 -3.92 7.23
C PHE A 86 8.38 -4.32 6.41
N VAL A 87 9.52 -3.65 6.62
CA VAL A 87 10.79 -3.90 5.93
C VAL A 87 11.75 -4.62 6.87
N HIS A 88 11.87 -5.92 6.75
CA HIS A 88 12.95 -6.67 7.39
C HIS A 88 14.27 -6.39 6.67
N HIS A 89 15.36 -6.26 7.45
CA HIS A 89 16.71 -6.05 6.95
C HIS A 89 17.59 -7.25 7.32
N GLY A 90 18.08 -7.95 6.32
CA GLY A 90 18.95 -9.10 6.50
C GLY A 90 18.97 -10.03 5.28
N THR A 91 19.97 -10.92 5.27
CA THR A 91 20.08 -12.07 4.35
C THR A 91 19.19 -13.21 4.86
N ILE A 92 19.21 -14.36 4.15
CA ILE A 92 18.53 -15.58 4.62
C ILE A 92 19.12 -16.10 5.95
N LEU A 93 20.39 -15.84 6.20
CA LEU A 93 21.08 -16.29 7.43
C LEU A 93 20.73 -15.41 8.64
N ASP A 94 20.26 -14.19 8.41
CA ASP A 94 19.86 -13.22 9.43
C ASP A 94 18.36 -13.26 9.74
N CYS A 95 17.59 -14.09 9.02
CA CYS A 95 16.13 -14.16 9.13
C CYS A 95 15.74 -15.47 9.85
N ASP A 96 15.34 -15.36 11.10
CA ASP A 96 14.79 -16.50 11.83
C ASP A 96 13.30 -16.76 11.46
N GLU A 97 12.71 -17.85 11.97
CA GLU A 97 11.32 -18.21 11.71
C GLU A 97 10.33 -17.14 12.20
N LYS A 98 10.64 -16.46 13.31
CA LYS A 98 9.77 -15.39 13.85
C LYS A 98 9.75 -14.17 12.93
N ASP A 99 10.90 -13.78 12.40
CA ASP A 99 11.01 -12.67 11.45
C ASP A 99 10.32 -13.01 10.12
N TRP A 100 10.44 -14.26 9.67
CA TRP A 100 9.72 -14.79 8.52
C TRP A 100 8.22 -14.72 8.73
N ASP A 101 7.70 -15.32 9.81
CA ASP A 101 6.27 -15.37 10.11
C ASP A 101 5.69 -13.98 10.33
N PHE A 102 6.40 -13.12 11.05
CA PHE A 102 5.99 -11.73 11.25
C PHE A 102 5.91 -10.97 9.93
N SER A 103 6.91 -11.10 9.06
CA SER A 103 6.95 -10.43 7.76
C SER A 103 5.80 -10.89 6.85
N PHE A 104 5.52 -12.19 6.79
CA PHE A 104 4.38 -12.72 6.03
C PHE A 104 3.04 -12.33 6.64
N ASN A 105 2.92 -12.34 7.96
CA ASN A 105 1.70 -11.91 8.65
C ASN A 105 1.38 -10.45 8.38
N VAL A 106 2.39 -9.56 8.46
CA VAL A 106 2.20 -8.12 8.24
C VAL A 106 2.03 -7.79 6.75
N ASN A 107 2.90 -8.31 5.86
CA ASN A 107 2.94 -7.87 4.47
C ASN A 107 1.91 -8.58 3.57
N ILE A 108 1.57 -9.82 3.86
CA ILE A 108 0.71 -10.66 3.00
C ILE A 108 -0.63 -10.97 3.66
N LYS A 109 -0.61 -11.52 4.87
CA LYS A 109 -1.85 -11.94 5.52
C LYS A 109 -2.77 -10.77 5.82
N SER A 110 -2.24 -9.60 6.20
CA SER A 110 -3.03 -8.38 6.37
C SER A 110 -3.78 -8.01 5.10
N MET A 111 -3.08 -8.01 3.95
CA MET A 111 -3.65 -7.72 2.64
C MET A 111 -4.71 -8.75 2.24
N TYR A 112 -4.42 -10.04 2.46
CA TYR A 112 -5.38 -11.13 2.23
C TYR A 112 -6.66 -10.93 3.03
N LEU A 113 -6.54 -10.66 4.34
CA LEU A 113 -7.70 -10.51 5.24
C LEU A 113 -8.56 -9.30 4.83
N MET A 114 -7.94 -8.15 4.58
CA MET A 114 -8.65 -6.94 4.13
C MET A 114 -9.34 -7.17 2.79
N THR A 115 -8.62 -7.72 1.81
CA THR A 115 -9.17 -7.99 0.48
C THR A 115 -10.34 -8.98 0.55
N LYS A 116 -10.19 -10.09 1.30
CA LYS A 116 -11.24 -11.09 1.50
C LYS A 116 -12.51 -10.49 2.12
N SER A 117 -12.35 -9.54 3.03
CA SER A 117 -13.48 -8.90 3.72
C SER A 117 -14.21 -7.86 2.84
N ILE A 118 -13.50 -7.23 1.89
CA ILE A 118 -14.05 -6.15 1.05
C ILE A 118 -14.60 -6.68 -0.30
N ILE A 119 -13.98 -7.70 -0.91
CA ILE A 119 -14.42 -8.26 -2.21
C ILE A 119 -15.92 -8.57 -2.29
N PRO A 120 -16.59 -9.16 -1.28
CA PRO A 120 -18.03 -9.43 -1.37
C PRO A 120 -18.87 -8.16 -1.61
N LYS A 121 -18.44 -7.02 -1.10
CA LYS A 121 -19.11 -5.72 -1.32
C LYS A 121 -18.91 -5.24 -2.76
N MET A 122 -17.70 -5.40 -3.30
CA MET A 122 -17.38 -5.09 -4.69
C MET A 122 -18.14 -5.99 -5.66
N ILE A 123 -18.31 -7.28 -5.34
CA ILE A 123 -19.13 -8.21 -6.14
C ILE A 123 -20.60 -7.75 -6.16
N LYS A 124 -21.18 -7.42 -5.00
CA LYS A 124 -22.57 -6.95 -4.87
C LYS A 124 -22.85 -5.73 -5.74
N GLN A 125 -21.88 -4.81 -5.87
CA GLN A 125 -22.02 -3.60 -6.69
C GLN A 125 -21.51 -3.77 -8.14
N ASN A 126 -20.95 -4.95 -8.45
CA ASN A 126 -20.36 -5.29 -9.76
C ASN A 126 -19.32 -4.26 -10.23
N LYS A 127 -18.54 -3.71 -9.32
CA LYS A 127 -17.47 -2.71 -9.58
C LYS A 127 -16.51 -2.65 -8.42
N GLY A 128 -15.20 -2.55 -8.70
CA GLY A 128 -14.19 -2.36 -7.66
C GLY A 128 -12.78 -2.12 -8.22
N SER A 129 -11.95 -1.46 -7.41
CA SER A 129 -10.51 -1.32 -7.68
C SER A 129 -9.72 -1.64 -6.42
N ILE A 130 -8.83 -2.62 -6.51
CA ILE A 130 -7.90 -2.99 -5.43
C ILE A 130 -6.51 -2.57 -5.85
N ILE A 131 -5.82 -1.84 -4.98
CA ILE A 131 -4.48 -1.32 -5.23
C ILE A 131 -3.57 -1.79 -4.11
N ASN A 132 -2.55 -2.56 -4.45
CA ASN A 132 -1.65 -3.20 -3.50
C ASN A 132 -0.26 -2.56 -3.57
N ILE A 133 0.31 -2.16 -2.44
CA ILE A 133 1.68 -1.64 -2.39
C ILE A 133 2.67 -2.81 -2.31
N SER A 134 3.31 -3.12 -3.44
CA SER A 134 4.45 -4.01 -3.55
C SER A 134 5.77 -3.23 -3.34
N SER A 135 6.80 -3.52 -4.09
CA SER A 135 8.10 -2.83 -4.10
C SER A 135 8.90 -3.24 -5.33
N ILE A 136 9.84 -2.42 -5.74
CA ILE A 136 10.90 -2.87 -6.68
C ILE A 136 11.72 -4.01 -6.09
N ALA A 137 11.98 -4.00 -4.77
CA ALA A 137 12.56 -5.13 -4.06
C ALA A 137 11.55 -6.28 -3.98
N SER A 138 11.41 -7.04 -5.08
CA SER A 138 10.44 -8.12 -5.27
C SER A 138 10.91 -9.04 -6.40
N SER A 139 10.00 -9.64 -7.16
CA SER A 139 10.31 -10.34 -8.41
C SER A 139 10.78 -9.41 -9.53
N LEU A 140 10.69 -8.09 -9.35
CA LEU A 140 11.19 -7.11 -10.32
C LEU A 140 12.70 -6.90 -10.19
N ARG A 141 13.22 -6.84 -8.95
CA ARG A 141 14.65 -6.70 -8.68
C ARG A 141 15.03 -7.27 -7.32
N GLY A 142 16.05 -8.13 -7.26
CA GLY A 142 16.67 -8.53 -6.00
C GLY A 142 17.50 -7.39 -5.41
N LEU A 143 17.39 -7.16 -4.11
CA LEU A 143 18.22 -6.20 -3.38
C LEU A 143 18.95 -6.88 -2.22
N PRO A 144 20.24 -6.54 -1.99
CA PRO A 144 20.97 -7.04 -0.83
C PRO A 144 20.23 -6.74 0.48
N ASN A 145 20.32 -7.67 1.43
CA ASN A 145 19.73 -7.55 2.77
C ASN A 145 18.21 -7.27 2.74
N ARG A 146 17.48 -7.87 1.78
CA ARG A 146 16.02 -7.78 1.64
C ARG A 146 15.38 -9.15 1.41
N PHE A 147 15.98 -10.21 1.97
CA PHE A 147 15.55 -11.59 1.72
C PHE A 147 14.03 -11.78 1.94
N VAL A 148 13.55 -11.77 3.19
CA VAL A 148 12.13 -12.01 3.47
C VAL A 148 11.24 -10.86 2.99
N TYR A 149 11.72 -9.62 3.07
CA TYR A 149 10.97 -8.47 2.54
C TYR A 149 10.69 -8.63 1.04
N GLY A 150 11.73 -8.88 0.24
CA GLY A 150 11.60 -9.09 -1.20
C GLY A 150 10.69 -10.26 -1.54
N THR A 151 10.80 -11.36 -0.78
CA THR A 151 9.92 -12.53 -0.92
C THR A 151 8.45 -12.16 -0.70
N THR A 152 8.14 -11.42 0.39
CA THR A 152 6.75 -10.98 0.64
C THR A 152 6.25 -10.03 -0.44
N LYS A 153 7.10 -9.12 -0.94
CA LYS A 153 6.71 -8.17 -1.98
C LYS A 153 6.54 -8.83 -3.36
N ALA A 154 7.27 -9.91 -3.64
CA ALA A 154 7.04 -10.76 -4.81
C ALA A 154 5.69 -11.53 -4.68
N ALA A 155 5.36 -12.02 -3.50
CA ALA A 155 4.08 -12.67 -3.24
C ALA A 155 2.89 -11.73 -3.48
N ILE A 156 3.02 -10.42 -3.19
CA ILE A 156 1.98 -9.41 -3.50
C ILE A 156 1.71 -9.32 -5.01
N ILE A 157 2.73 -9.47 -5.84
CA ILE A 157 2.58 -9.44 -7.31
C ILE A 157 1.75 -10.65 -7.78
N GLY A 158 2.04 -11.84 -7.26
CA GLY A 158 1.25 -13.04 -7.53
C GLY A 158 -0.18 -12.91 -7.02
N PHE A 159 -0.36 -12.46 -5.78
CA PHE A 159 -1.66 -12.19 -5.18
C PHE A 159 -2.51 -11.22 -6.04
N THR A 160 -1.91 -10.14 -6.53
CA THR A 160 -2.57 -9.14 -7.37
C THR A 160 -3.10 -9.75 -8.66
N LYS A 161 -2.29 -10.57 -9.35
CA LYS A 161 -2.67 -11.25 -10.59
C LYS A 161 -3.80 -12.26 -10.38
N SER A 162 -3.74 -13.02 -9.29
CA SER A 162 -4.77 -14.01 -8.95
C SER A 162 -6.11 -13.34 -8.69
N ILE A 163 -6.15 -12.28 -7.86
CA ILE A 163 -7.38 -11.53 -7.61
C ILE A 163 -7.93 -10.89 -8.89
N ALA A 164 -7.08 -10.31 -9.73
CA ALA A 164 -7.51 -9.74 -11.00
C ALA A 164 -8.15 -10.81 -11.91
N SER A 165 -7.54 -11.99 -12.01
CA SER A 165 -8.06 -13.10 -12.83
C SER A 165 -9.38 -13.65 -12.31
N ASP A 166 -9.50 -13.85 -10.99
CA ASP A 166 -10.68 -14.47 -10.38
C ASP A 166 -11.93 -13.59 -10.48
N PHE A 167 -11.76 -12.25 -10.39
CA PHE A 167 -12.88 -11.31 -10.26
C PHE A 167 -13.08 -10.36 -11.43
N ILE A 168 -12.38 -10.57 -12.56
CA ILE A 168 -12.52 -9.73 -13.76
C ILE A 168 -13.96 -9.70 -14.29
N LYS A 169 -14.69 -10.82 -14.21
CA LYS A 169 -16.09 -10.91 -14.63
C LYS A 169 -17.06 -10.14 -13.72
N ASN A 170 -16.60 -9.73 -12.55
CA ASN A 170 -17.32 -8.87 -11.61
C ASN A 170 -16.94 -7.40 -11.76
N ASN A 171 -16.23 -7.03 -12.82
CA ASN A 171 -15.69 -5.67 -13.03
C ASN A 171 -14.83 -5.18 -11.85
N ILE A 172 -14.11 -6.11 -11.18
CA ILE A 172 -13.17 -5.81 -10.12
C ILE A 172 -11.76 -5.85 -10.71
N ARG A 173 -11.06 -4.72 -10.63
CA ARG A 173 -9.67 -4.61 -11.03
C ARG A 173 -8.77 -4.77 -9.81
N CYS A 174 -7.61 -5.37 -10.00
CA CYS A 174 -6.58 -5.47 -8.97
C CYS A 174 -5.23 -5.17 -9.59
N ASN A 175 -4.54 -4.14 -9.09
CA ASN A 175 -3.22 -3.73 -9.58
C ASN A 175 -2.26 -3.54 -8.41
N ALA A 176 -0.96 -3.66 -8.68
CA ALA A 176 0.08 -3.36 -7.72
C ALA A 176 0.86 -2.11 -8.13
N ILE A 177 1.27 -1.33 -7.14
CA ILE A 177 2.30 -0.30 -7.29
C ILE A 177 3.58 -0.84 -6.68
N ALA A 178 4.70 -0.72 -7.39
CA ALA A 178 6.02 -1.12 -6.95
C ALA A 178 6.94 0.13 -6.86
N PRO A 179 6.95 0.81 -5.69
CA PRO A 179 7.82 1.96 -5.50
C PRO A 179 9.29 1.58 -5.45
N GLY A 180 10.15 2.50 -5.90
CA GLY A 180 11.56 2.56 -5.50
C GLY A 180 11.70 3.04 -4.05
N THR A 181 12.78 3.75 -3.74
CA THR A 181 12.94 4.32 -2.40
C THR A 181 12.13 5.62 -2.29
N VAL A 182 11.18 5.65 -1.35
CA VAL A 182 10.30 6.80 -1.08
C VAL A 182 10.68 7.44 0.26
N HIS A 183 10.74 8.77 0.30
CA HIS A 183 10.99 9.56 1.50
C HIS A 183 9.77 9.49 2.44
N THR A 184 9.87 8.70 3.47
CA THR A 184 8.81 8.43 4.45
C THR A 184 9.38 8.38 5.86
N PRO A 185 8.57 8.56 6.92
CA PRO A 185 9.04 8.36 8.30
C PRO A 185 9.70 6.99 8.54
N SER A 186 9.18 5.93 7.93
CA SER A 186 9.79 4.60 7.99
C SER A 186 11.18 4.55 7.33
N TRP A 187 11.39 5.27 6.22
CA TRP A 187 12.71 5.38 5.61
C TRP A 187 13.66 6.20 6.49
N GLU A 188 13.19 7.34 7.03
CA GLU A 188 13.99 8.17 7.95
C GLU A 188 14.47 7.38 9.16
N GLY A 189 13.56 6.61 9.79
CA GLY A 189 13.92 5.74 10.91
C GLY A 189 15.03 4.74 10.56
N ARG A 190 14.98 4.14 9.35
CA ARG A 190 16.05 3.23 8.88
C ARG A 190 17.39 3.94 8.60
N VAL A 191 17.34 5.16 8.11
CA VAL A 191 18.57 5.97 7.93
C VAL A 191 19.16 6.31 9.28
N GLN A 192 18.37 6.80 10.24
CA GLN A 192 18.84 7.18 11.56
C GLN A 192 19.39 6.00 12.39
N SER A 193 18.86 4.79 12.17
CA SER A 193 19.36 3.58 12.84
C SER A 193 20.58 2.94 12.19
N ALA A 194 21.08 3.47 11.06
CA ALA A 194 22.27 2.98 10.40
C ALA A 194 23.54 3.39 11.18
N LYS A 195 24.64 2.62 11.05
CA LYS A 195 25.94 2.95 11.65
C LYS A 195 26.48 4.31 11.17
N ASP A 196 26.24 4.63 9.90
CA ASP A 196 26.55 5.92 9.29
C ASP A 196 25.30 6.43 8.56
N PRO A 197 24.49 7.29 9.20
CA PRO A 197 23.27 7.84 8.59
C PRO A 197 23.52 8.66 7.32
N VAL A 198 24.67 9.36 7.26
CA VAL A 198 25.01 10.19 6.09
C VAL A 198 25.30 9.33 4.88
N GLN A 199 26.12 8.30 5.05
CA GLN A 199 26.42 7.35 3.98
C GLN A 199 25.18 6.54 3.60
N ALA A 200 24.40 6.06 4.56
CA ALA A 200 23.15 5.34 4.31
C ALA A 200 22.16 6.17 3.46
N LYS A 201 22.02 7.46 3.74
CA LYS A 201 21.20 8.36 2.93
C LYS A 201 21.69 8.44 1.49
N LYS A 202 23.01 8.60 1.29
CA LYS A 202 23.62 8.62 -0.07
C LYS A 202 23.37 7.30 -0.80
N ASP A 203 23.56 6.17 -0.12
CA ASP A 203 23.36 4.84 -0.72
C ASP A 203 21.89 4.60 -1.12
N PHE A 204 20.93 5.08 -0.32
CA PHE A 204 19.52 5.02 -0.68
C PHE A 204 19.19 5.87 -1.91
N ILE A 205 19.74 7.08 -2.01
CA ILE A 205 19.55 7.97 -3.16
C ILE A 205 20.17 7.37 -4.42
N ALA A 206 21.38 6.84 -4.31
CA ALA A 206 22.14 6.26 -5.43
C ALA A 206 21.48 5.03 -6.07
N ARG A 207 20.48 4.42 -5.41
CA ARG A 207 19.72 3.31 -5.99
C ARG A 207 18.84 3.72 -7.16
N GLN A 208 18.43 4.99 -7.19
CA GLN A 208 17.60 5.57 -8.24
C GLN A 208 18.45 6.37 -9.22
N PRO A 209 18.53 5.98 -10.53
CA PRO A 209 19.24 6.76 -11.55
C PRO A 209 18.81 8.23 -11.66
N MET A 210 17.57 8.55 -11.30
CA MET A 210 17.11 9.94 -11.22
C MET A 210 17.80 10.78 -10.13
N GLY A 211 18.66 10.20 -9.29
CA GLY A 211 19.47 10.91 -8.29
C GLY A 211 18.71 11.48 -7.10
N ARG A 212 17.47 11.04 -6.87
CA ARG A 212 16.63 11.46 -5.73
C ARG A 212 15.73 10.33 -5.23
N LEU A 213 15.19 10.52 -4.06
CA LEU A 213 14.08 9.69 -3.56
C LEU A 213 12.76 10.09 -4.25
N GLY A 214 11.84 9.14 -4.37
CA GLY A 214 10.45 9.45 -4.65
C GLY A 214 9.75 10.10 -3.44
N THR A 215 8.63 10.77 -3.66
CA THR A 215 7.78 11.29 -2.59
C THR A 215 6.51 10.44 -2.45
N PRO A 216 5.86 10.44 -1.27
CA PRO A 216 4.57 9.79 -1.09
C PRO A 216 3.50 10.30 -2.05
N GLU A 217 3.53 11.58 -2.41
CA GLU A 217 2.60 12.25 -3.33
C GLU A 217 2.76 11.74 -4.77
N GLU A 218 3.97 11.40 -5.21
CA GLU A 218 4.20 10.78 -6.52
C GLU A 218 3.55 9.38 -6.58
N ILE A 219 3.62 8.61 -5.49
CA ILE A 219 2.92 7.33 -5.39
C ILE A 219 1.40 7.52 -5.39
N ALA A 220 0.91 8.52 -4.64
CA ALA A 220 -0.50 8.85 -4.56
C ALA A 220 -1.09 9.26 -5.91
N SER A 221 -0.32 9.96 -6.77
CA SER A 221 -0.75 10.35 -8.11
C SER A 221 -1.06 9.13 -9.00
N LEU A 222 -0.23 8.10 -8.96
CA LEU A 222 -0.51 6.83 -9.64
C LEU A 222 -1.69 6.09 -9.00
N ALA A 223 -1.81 6.14 -7.68
CA ALA A 223 -2.94 5.53 -6.98
C ALA A 223 -4.28 6.18 -7.37
N ILE A 224 -4.34 7.50 -7.57
CA ILE A 224 -5.53 8.21 -8.08
C ILE A 224 -5.93 7.64 -9.45
N TYR A 225 -4.97 7.50 -10.38
CA TYR A 225 -5.23 6.93 -11.71
C TYR A 225 -5.82 5.51 -11.58
N LEU A 226 -5.21 4.64 -10.77
CA LEU A 226 -5.68 3.26 -10.60
C LEU A 226 -7.02 3.16 -9.87
N ALA A 227 -7.37 4.13 -9.03
CA ALA A 227 -8.65 4.24 -8.33
C ALA A 227 -9.76 4.80 -9.22
N SER A 228 -9.42 5.58 -10.24
CA SER A 228 -10.36 6.26 -11.12
C SER A 228 -10.88 5.36 -12.25
N ASP A 229 -11.91 5.83 -12.93
CA ASP A 229 -12.48 5.15 -14.10
C ASP A 229 -11.58 5.29 -15.35
N GLU A 230 -10.58 6.17 -15.33
CA GLU A 230 -9.58 6.29 -16.39
C GLU A 230 -8.72 5.02 -16.57
N SER A 231 -8.68 4.15 -15.56
CA SER A 231 -7.93 2.90 -15.59
C SER A 231 -8.80 1.64 -15.76
N GLU A 232 -10.01 1.78 -16.34
CA GLU A 232 -10.96 0.66 -16.49
C GLU A 232 -10.39 -0.53 -17.29
N PHE A 233 -9.46 -0.28 -18.21
CA PHE A 233 -8.80 -1.33 -19.00
C PHE A 233 -7.47 -1.82 -18.39
N VAL A 234 -7.18 -1.46 -17.13
CA VAL A 234 -5.93 -1.80 -16.44
C VAL A 234 -6.19 -2.71 -15.26
N THR A 235 -5.80 -3.97 -15.35
CA THR A 235 -5.91 -4.95 -14.26
C THR A 235 -4.81 -6.01 -14.33
N GLY A 236 -4.41 -6.57 -13.18
CA GLY A 236 -3.38 -7.62 -13.06
C GLY A 236 -1.95 -7.11 -13.28
N ILE A 237 -1.74 -5.81 -13.32
CA ILE A 237 -0.44 -5.19 -13.66
C ILE A 237 0.27 -4.70 -12.40
N THR A 238 1.61 -4.77 -12.45
CA THR A 238 2.49 -4.14 -11.46
C THR A 238 3.14 -2.92 -12.12
N HIS A 239 2.84 -1.75 -11.57
CA HIS A 239 3.34 -0.47 -12.05
C HIS A 239 4.57 -0.05 -11.24
N ALA A 240 5.74 -0.04 -11.88
CA ALA A 240 6.96 0.52 -11.28
C ALA A 240 6.87 2.04 -11.23
N ILE A 241 7.23 2.62 -10.07
CA ILE A 241 7.41 4.06 -9.88
C ILE A 241 8.63 4.25 -8.99
N ASP A 242 9.82 4.28 -9.60
CA ASP A 242 11.06 3.94 -8.94
C ASP A 242 12.27 4.80 -9.32
N GLY A 243 12.08 5.83 -10.12
CA GLY A 243 13.18 6.70 -10.56
C GLY A 243 14.24 5.99 -11.39
N GLY A 244 13.85 4.93 -12.11
CA GLY A 244 14.74 4.11 -12.93
C GLY A 244 15.47 3.00 -12.16
N MET A 245 15.08 2.71 -10.92
CA MET A 245 15.78 1.72 -10.10
C MET A 245 15.73 0.30 -10.68
N SER A 246 14.72 -0.04 -11.48
CA SER A 246 14.50 -1.37 -12.08
C SER A 246 15.16 -1.57 -13.45
N ILE A 247 15.73 -0.54 -14.05
CA ILE A 247 16.40 -0.60 -15.35
C ILE A 247 17.92 -0.60 -15.24
#